data_4424e785eb3182053d8bc9a160a23573
#
_entry.id   4424e785eb3182053d8bc9a160a23573
#
_cell.length_a   1.000
_cell.length_b   1.000
_cell.length_c   1.000
_cell.angle_alpha   90.00
_cell.angle_beta   90.00
_cell.angle_gamma   90.00
#
_symmetry.space_group_name_H-M   'P 1'
#
loop_
_entity.id
_entity.type
_entity.pdbx_description
1 polymer ?
#
loop_
_entity_poly.entity_id
_entity_poly.type
_entity_poly.pdbx_seq_one_letter_code
_entity_poly.pdbx_strand_id
1 'polypeptide(L)'
;PKDDWTDQEYSAKDVVFVVDTSGSMAEEGKMEKARGALLYGVGILRPQDRFNIISFAGEEHLMEAGLIFADEKGRARGEAFVKALKPVGGTNINQSLLASLRQFSETDRERPKMLVFMTDGLPTVDETNVTKIIDNVRQASKPGVRLFTFGVGYDVNTALLDKLAAENGGVADYVEPKEDLEVKVSNF
;
A
#
# COMPACT_ATOMS: atom_id res chain seq x y z
N PRO A 1 -19.53 28.02 -15.05
CA PRO A 1 -20.33 27.23 -14.15
C PRO A 1 -19.38 26.60 -13.13
N LYS A 2 -19.56 26.91 -11.87
CA LYS A 2 -18.87 26.20 -10.78
C LYS A 2 -19.59 24.87 -10.66
N ASP A 3 -18.88 23.78 -10.92
CA ASP A 3 -19.37 22.45 -10.63
C ASP A 3 -19.38 22.30 -9.11
N ASP A 4 -20.57 22.49 -8.52
CA ASP A 4 -20.87 22.17 -7.12
C ASP A 4 -20.93 20.63 -6.99
N TRP A 5 -19.78 19.98 -7.00
CA TRP A 5 -19.66 18.59 -6.57
C TRP A 5 -19.76 18.58 -5.04
N THR A 6 -20.94 18.33 -4.54
CA THR A 6 -21.18 18.23 -3.10
C THR A 6 -20.48 16.99 -2.54
N ASP A 7 -19.90 17.10 -1.35
CA ASP A 7 -19.20 16.03 -0.62
C ASP A 7 -20.03 14.74 -0.40
N GLN A 8 -21.31 14.74 -0.79
CA GLN A 8 -22.23 13.61 -0.66
C GLN A 8 -22.10 12.55 -1.79
N GLU A 9 -21.41 12.83 -2.88
CA GLU A 9 -21.33 11.90 -4.03
C GLU A 9 -20.17 10.88 -3.97
N TYR A 10 -19.26 11.02 -3.00
CA TYR A 10 -18.14 10.09 -2.88
C TYR A 10 -18.30 9.15 -1.69
N SER A 11 -18.41 7.84 -1.97
CA SER A 11 -18.41 6.82 -0.93
C SER A 11 -17.12 6.87 -0.10
N ALA A 12 -17.26 6.84 1.23
CA ALA A 12 -16.13 6.67 2.11
C ALA A 12 -15.42 5.35 1.83
N LYS A 13 -14.09 5.35 1.82
CA LYS A 13 -13.28 4.19 1.42
C LYS A 13 -12.41 3.65 2.56
N ASP A 14 -11.94 2.43 2.38
CA ASP A 14 -10.97 1.77 3.24
C ASP A 14 -9.67 1.61 2.46
N VAL A 15 -8.56 2.09 3.02
CA VAL A 15 -7.25 2.05 2.36
C VAL A 15 -6.21 1.42 3.28
N VAL A 16 -5.52 0.40 2.80
CA VAL A 16 -4.33 -0.15 3.46
C VAL A 16 -3.11 0.18 2.64
N PHE A 17 -2.20 0.94 3.21
CA PHE A 17 -0.88 1.20 2.64
C PHE A 17 0.11 0.16 3.15
N VAL A 18 0.83 -0.47 2.25
CA VAL A 18 1.86 -1.47 2.56
C VAL A 18 3.16 -1.01 1.95
N VAL A 19 4.18 -0.83 2.76
CA VAL A 19 5.46 -0.27 2.33
C VAL A 19 6.62 -1.17 2.70
N ASP A 20 7.43 -1.47 1.71
CA ASP A 20 8.70 -2.15 1.86
C ASP A 20 9.68 -1.28 2.65
N THR A 21 10.26 -1.85 3.69
CA THR A 21 11.35 -1.26 4.47
C THR A 21 12.57 -2.18 4.50
N SER A 22 12.74 -3.04 3.50
CA SER A 22 13.93 -3.87 3.36
C SER A 22 15.20 -3.03 3.19
N GLY A 23 16.37 -3.67 3.35
CA GLY A 23 17.66 -2.98 3.31
C GLY A 23 17.91 -2.21 2.02
N SER A 24 17.47 -2.71 0.87
CA SER A 24 17.59 -2.08 -0.45
C SER A 24 16.87 -0.73 -0.55
N MET A 25 15.83 -0.51 0.25
CA MET A 25 15.13 0.77 0.33
C MET A 25 15.98 1.94 0.86
N ALA A 26 17.16 1.64 1.46
CA ALA A 26 18.11 2.68 1.87
C ALA A 26 18.82 3.36 0.70
N GLU A 27 18.79 2.74 -0.48
CA GLU A 27 19.53 3.19 -1.65
C GLU A 27 18.71 4.19 -2.49
N GLU A 28 19.40 5.07 -3.21
CA GLU A 28 18.85 5.96 -4.24
C GLU A 28 17.64 6.82 -3.81
N GLY A 29 17.49 7.10 -2.51
CA GLY A 29 16.39 7.90 -1.99
C GLY A 29 15.03 7.19 -2.05
N LYS A 30 14.99 5.86 -2.23
CA LYS A 30 13.74 5.08 -2.35
C LYS A 30 12.85 5.23 -1.13
N MET A 31 13.43 5.15 0.09
CA MET A 31 12.67 5.31 1.32
C MET A 31 12.07 6.71 1.48
N GLU A 32 12.80 7.76 1.10
CA GLU A 32 12.31 9.15 1.13
C GLU A 32 11.14 9.33 0.19
N LYS A 33 11.20 8.77 -1.01
CA LYS A 33 10.10 8.78 -1.99
C LYS A 33 8.87 8.03 -1.47
N ALA A 34 9.09 6.83 -0.92
CA ALA A 34 7.99 6.06 -0.32
C ALA A 34 7.34 6.80 0.84
N ARG A 35 8.13 7.46 1.71
CA ARG A 35 7.59 8.32 2.78
C ARG A 35 6.77 9.47 2.23
N GLY A 36 7.30 10.19 1.22
CA GLY A 36 6.58 11.30 0.57
C GLY A 36 5.23 10.84 0.01
N ALA A 37 5.22 9.73 -0.73
CA ALA A 37 4.00 9.15 -1.28
C ALA A 37 2.99 8.72 -0.20
N LEU A 38 3.47 8.12 0.89
CA LEU A 38 2.61 7.74 2.01
C LEU A 38 2.02 8.97 2.72
N LEU A 39 2.84 9.99 3.00
CA LEU A 39 2.38 11.24 3.62
C LEU A 39 1.34 11.93 2.75
N TYR A 40 1.57 11.97 1.44
CA TYR A 40 0.59 12.48 0.48
C TYR A 40 -0.70 11.65 0.51
N GLY A 41 -0.59 10.32 0.38
CA GLY A 41 -1.74 9.40 0.38
C GLY A 41 -2.59 9.51 1.65
N VAL A 42 -1.96 9.60 2.82
CA VAL A 42 -2.67 9.81 4.10
C VAL A 42 -3.29 11.21 4.15
N GLY A 43 -2.58 12.22 3.63
CA GLY A 43 -3.03 13.62 3.65
C GLY A 43 -4.30 13.89 2.84
N ILE A 44 -4.50 13.17 1.73
CA ILE A 44 -5.68 13.34 0.86
C ILE A 44 -6.91 12.52 1.31
N LEU A 45 -6.75 11.62 2.29
CA LEU A 45 -7.89 10.89 2.84
C LEU A 45 -8.85 11.84 3.56
N ARG A 46 -10.14 11.55 3.47
CA ARG A 46 -11.19 12.31 4.14
C ARG A 46 -11.41 11.80 5.56
N PRO A 47 -11.94 12.60 6.49
CA PRO A 47 -12.18 12.16 7.85
C PRO A 47 -13.06 10.90 7.98
N GLN A 48 -13.96 10.65 7.03
CA GLN A 48 -14.81 9.46 6.99
C GLN A 48 -14.16 8.25 6.35
N ASP A 49 -13.02 8.38 5.66
CA ASP A 49 -12.23 7.26 5.17
C ASP A 49 -11.57 6.53 6.34
N ARG A 50 -11.29 5.24 6.18
CA ARG A 50 -10.52 4.47 7.16
C ARG A 50 -9.23 3.99 6.50
N PHE A 51 -8.17 3.91 7.28
CA PHE A 51 -6.89 3.44 6.76
C PHE A 51 -6.06 2.73 7.82
N ASN A 52 -5.06 2.01 7.35
CA ASN A 52 -3.94 1.52 8.14
C ASN A 52 -2.66 1.59 7.30
N ILE A 53 -1.51 1.56 7.96
CA ILE A 53 -0.20 1.48 7.33
C ILE A 53 0.50 0.25 7.86
N ILE A 54 1.05 -0.57 6.97
CA ILE A 54 1.84 -1.74 7.29
C ILE A 54 3.21 -1.56 6.66
N SER A 55 4.26 -1.53 7.45
CA SER A 55 5.62 -1.64 6.96
C SER A 55 6.07 -3.09 7.03
N PHE A 56 6.91 -3.51 6.09
CA PHE A 56 7.43 -4.86 6.11
C PHE A 56 8.89 -4.92 5.63
N ALA A 57 9.59 -5.87 6.21
CA ALA A 57 10.91 -6.33 5.79
C ALA A 57 10.95 -7.85 5.93
N GLY A 58 11.71 -8.44 6.85
CA GLY A 58 11.58 -9.85 7.20
C GLY A 58 10.26 -10.18 7.91
N GLU A 59 9.72 -9.21 8.63
CA GLU A 59 8.43 -9.27 9.34
C GLU A 59 7.60 -8.03 8.99
N GLU A 60 6.28 -8.12 9.22
CA GLU A 60 5.36 -7.01 9.06
C GLU A 60 5.14 -6.27 10.40
N HIS A 61 5.00 -4.95 10.32
CA HIS A 61 4.67 -4.07 11.44
C HIS A 61 3.46 -3.21 11.10
N LEU A 62 2.36 -3.44 11.80
CA LEU A 62 1.12 -2.70 11.64
C LEU A 62 1.17 -1.41 12.47
N MET A 63 0.75 -0.29 11.90
CA MET A 63 0.56 0.96 12.64
C MET A 63 -0.51 0.80 13.73
N GLU A 64 -1.61 0.14 13.40
CA GLU A 64 -2.72 -0.16 14.31
C GLU A 64 -3.21 -1.59 14.07
N ALA A 65 -3.89 -2.17 15.04
CA ALA A 65 -4.44 -3.53 14.92
C ALA A 65 -5.49 -3.67 13.81
N GLY A 66 -6.15 -2.57 13.41
CA GLY A 66 -7.16 -2.51 12.35
C GLY A 66 -7.25 -1.14 11.73
N LEU A 67 -8.22 -0.96 10.83
CA LEU A 67 -8.45 0.31 10.15
C LEU A 67 -8.94 1.37 11.14
N ILE A 68 -8.35 2.55 11.09
CA ILE A 68 -8.75 3.73 11.86
C ILE A 68 -9.28 4.84 10.93
N PHE A 69 -10.11 5.74 11.44
CA PHE A 69 -10.56 6.89 10.68
C PHE A 69 -9.42 7.85 10.37
N ALA A 70 -9.46 8.44 9.16
CA ALA A 70 -8.51 9.43 8.70
C ALA A 70 -8.87 10.85 9.20
N ASP A 71 -9.37 10.95 10.43
CA ASP A 71 -9.54 12.22 11.13
C ASP A 71 -8.18 12.83 11.49
N GLU A 72 -8.17 13.99 12.12
CA GLU A 72 -6.95 14.69 12.50
C GLU A 72 -6.01 13.81 13.35
N LYS A 73 -6.56 13.06 14.31
CA LYS A 73 -5.77 12.17 15.19
C LYS A 73 -5.24 10.97 14.43
N GLY A 74 -6.06 10.36 13.58
CA GLY A 74 -5.66 9.23 12.74
C GLY A 74 -4.54 9.63 11.77
N ARG A 75 -4.68 10.76 11.07
CA ARG A 75 -3.63 11.25 10.17
C ARG A 75 -2.33 11.58 10.93
N ALA A 76 -2.40 12.20 12.10
CA ALA A 76 -1.22 12.47 12.92
C ALA A 76 -0.48 11.17 13.31
N ARG A 77 -1.20 10.09 13.64
CA ARG A 77 -0.61 8.76 13.87
C ARG A 77 0.06 8.21 12.62
N GLY A 78 -0.61 8.31 11.46
CA GLY A 78 -0.06 7.90 10.16
C GLY A 78 1.24 8.62 9.86
N GLU A 79 1.27 9.93 10.00
CA GLU A 79 2.48 10.74 9.80
C GLU A 79 3.61 10.35 10.74
N ALA A 80 3.31 10.15 12.02
CA ALA A 80 4.32 9.73 13.01
C ALA A 80 4.91 8.35 12.65
N PHE A 81 4.06 7.39 12.25
CA PHE A 81 4.49 6.07 11.82
C PHE A 81 5.40 6.15 10.59
N VAL A 82 4.99 6.89 9.56
CA VAL A 82 5.76 7.05 8.31
C VAL A 82 7.12 7.71 8.58
N LYS A 83 7.18 8.74 9.42
CA LYS A 83 8.44 9.42 9.79
C LYS A 83 9.41 8.51 10.55
N ALA A 84 8.91 7.52 11.26
CA ALA A 84 9.71 6.56 12.03
C ALA A 84 10.25 5.38 11.20
N LEU A 85 9.78 5.17 9.96
CA LEU A 85 10.21 4.07 9.10
C LEU A 85 11.73 4.10 8.86
N LYS A 86 12.36 2.94 8.93
CA LYS A 86 13.80 2.77 8.67
C LYS A 86 14.03 1.51 7.86
N PRO A 87 14.90 1.54 6.83
CA PRO A 87 15.26 0.36 6.08
C PRO A 87 16.01 -0.66 6.94
N VAL A 88 15.55 -1.92 6.95
CA VAL A 88 16.17 -3.04 7.69
C VAL A 88 15.83 -4.40 7.06
N GLY A 89 16.73 -5.36 7.12
CA GLY A 89 16.44 -6.78 6.87
C GLY A 89 16.10 -7.18 5.44
N GLY A 90 15.43 -8.32 5.31
CA GLY A 90 14.99 -8.92 4.04
C GLY A 90 13.60 -8.47 3.59
N THR A 91 13.00 -9.21 2.63
CA THR A 91 11.75 -8.80 1.97
C THR A 91 10.73 -9.94 2.00
N ASN A 92 9.76 -9.90 2.93
CA ASN A 92 8.69 -10.89 3.08
C ASN A 92 7.38 -10.36 2.45
N ILE A 93 7.30 -10.45 1.11
CA ILE A 93 6.14 -9.97 0.35
C ILE A 93 4.89 -10.79 0.69
N ASN A 94 5.00 -12.10 0.81
CA ASN A 94 3.86 -12.99 1.02
C ASN A 94 3.10 -12.62 2.31
N GLN A 95 3.78 -12.59 3.44
CA GLN A 95 3.13 -12.31 4.73
C GLN A 95 2.58 -10.89 4.81
N SER A 96 3.29 -9.91 4.25
CA SER A 96 2.82 -8.52 4.25
C SER A 96 1.51 -8.36 3.47
N LEU A 97 1.37 -9.01 2.31
CA LEU A 97 0.12 -9.02 1.54
C LEU A 97 -1.01 -9.73 2.28
N LEU A 98 -0.74 -10.90 2.88
CA LEU A 98 -1.74 -11.63 3.66
C LEU A 98 -2.19 -10.84 4.90
N ALA A 99 -1.26 -10.19 5.61
CA ALA A 99 -1.58 -9.33 6.76
C ALA A 99 -2.46 -8.14 6.34
N SER A 100 -2.15 -7.53 5.20
CA SER A 100 -2.91 -6.38 4.69
C SER A 100 -4.32 -6.76 4.24
N LEU A 101 -4.50 -7.90 3.58
CA LEU A 101 -5.82 -8.40 3.17
C LEU A 101 -6.73 -8.72 4.36
N ARG A 102 -6.15 -9.16 5.49
CA ARG A 102 -6.90 -9.40 6.75
C ARG A 102 -7.48 -8.12 7.36
N GLN A 103 -6.99 -6.94 6.99
CA GLN A 103 -7.52 -5.66 7.49
C GLN A 103 -8.92 -5.34 6.95
N PHE A 104 -9.30 -5.91 5.81
CA PHE A 104 -10.59 -5.62 5.18
C PHE A 104 -11.70 -6.54 5.70
N SER A 105 -12.87 -5.95 5.97
CA SER A 105 -14.09 -6.69 6.33
C SER A 105 -14.70 -7.37 5.10
N GLU A 106 -15.20 -8.58 5.26
CA GLU A 106 -15.96 -9.30 4.23
C GLU A 106 -17.42 -8.80 4.14
N THR A 107 -17.94 -8.30 5.25
CA THR A 107 -19.35 -7.92 5.38
C THR A 107 -19.63 -6.49 4.98
N ASP A 108 -18.65 -5.60 5.07
CA ASP A 108 -18.77 -4.21 4.64
C ASP A 108 -18.54 -4.12 3.14
N ARG A 109 -19.63 -4.11 2.36
CA ARG A 109 -19.60 -4.06 0.88
C ARG A 109 -19.83 -2.66 0.32
N GLU A 110 -20.20 -1.72 1.15
CA GLU A 110 -20.54 -0.37 0.70
C GLU A 110 -19.30 0.52 0.50
N ARG A 111 -18.21 0.19 1.22
CA ARG A 111 -16.97 0.96 1.15
C ARG A 111 -16.02 0.38 0.09
N PRO A 112 -15.57 1.17 -0.88
CA PRO A 112 -14.46 0.78 -1.74
C PRO A 112 -13.23 0.40 -0.91
N LYS A 113 -12.56 -0.69 -1.28
CA LYS A 113 -11.40 -1.24 -0.56
C LYS A 113 -10.18 -1.16 -1.46
N MET A 114 -9.16 -0.48 -0.99
CA MET A 114 -7.93 -0.26 -1.75
C MET A 114 -6.72 -0.72 -0.94
N LEU A 115 -5.91 -1.58 -1.54
CA LEU A 115 -4.61 -1.96 -1.02
C LEU A 115 -3.55 -1.32 -1.92
N VAL A 116 -2.70 -0.49 -1.34
CA VAL A 116 -1.59 0.20 -2.02
C VAL A 116 -0.29 -0.43 -1.55
N PHE A 117 0.39 -1.16 -2.44
CA PHE A 117 1.58 -1.95 -2.14
C PHE A 117 2.81 -1.33 -2.82
N MET A 118 3.82 -0.98 -2.03
CA MET A 118 5.06 -0.35 -2.49
C MET A 118 6.25 -1.23 -2.14
N THR A 119 7.06 -1.62 -3.14
CA THR A 119 8.28 -2.42 -2.94
C THR A 119 9.33 -2.07 -4.00
N ASP A 120 10.61 -2.24 -3.66
CA ASP A 120 11.73 -2.08 -4.59
C ASP A 120 12.37 -3.41 -4.98
N GLY A 121 11.86 -4.54 -4.46
CA GLY A 121 12.62 -5.78 -4.53
C GLY A 121 11.85 -7.03 -4.91
N LEU A 122 12.63 -8.09 -4.82
CA LEU A 122 12.19 -9.47 -4.96
C LEU A 122 11.87 -10.05 -3.58
N PRO A 123 10.95 -11.01 -3.47
CA PRO A 123 10.76 -11.72 -2.21
C PRO A 123 12.03 -12.51 -1.87
N THR A 124 12.56 -12.30 -0.66
CA THR A 124 13.80 -12.95 -0.19
C THR A 124 13.61 -13.76 1.09
N VAL A 125 12.47 -13.62 1.76
CA VAL A 125 12.15 -14.25 3.04
C VAL A 125 10.85 -15.01 2.91
N ASP A 126 10.74 -16.16 3.60
CA ASP A 126 9.57 -17.04 3.66
C ASP A 126 9.19 -17.57 2.27
N GLU A 127 8.00 -17.35 1.77
CA GLU A 127 7.61 -17.78 0.43
C GLU A 127 8.19 -16.84 -0.64
N THR A 128 9.09 -17.36 -1.44
CA THR A 128 9.75 -16.63 -2.53
C THR A 128 9.27 -17.03 -3.92
N ASN A 129 8.47 -18.09 -4.00
CA ASN A 129 7.90 -18.55 -5.27
C ASN A 129 6.75 -17.62 -5.69
N VAL A 130 6.95 -16.89 -6.78
CA VAL A 130 6.01 -15.91 -7.32
C VAL A 130 4.62 -16.50 -7.56
N THR A 131 4.53 -17.70 -8.12
CA THR A 131 3.24 -18.35 -8.38
C THR A 131 2.49 -18.65 -7.10
N LYS A 132 3.19 -19.15 -6.07
CA LYS A 132 2.57 -19.42 -4.77
C LYS A 132 2.14 -18.13 -4.06
N ILE A 133 2.93 -17.06 -4.15
CA ILE A 133 2.52 -15.75 -3.59
C ILE A 133 1.22 -15.29 -4.24
N ILE A 134 1.13 -15.35 -5.56
CA ILE A 134 -0.08 -14.97 -6.30
C ILE A 134 -1.27 -15.83 -5.90
N ASP A 135 -1.10 -17.15 -5.80
CA ASP A 135 -2.16 -18.09 -5.39
C ASP A 135 -2.62 -17.81 -3.94
N ASN A 136 -1.69 -17.54 -3.02
CA ASN A 136 -2.00 -17.19 -1.64
C ASN A 136 -2.81 -15.89 -1.56
N VAL A 137 -2.41 -14.87 -2.31
CA VAL A 137 -3.13 -13.58 -2.39
C VAL A 137 -4.52 -13.77 -2.98
N ARG A 138 -4.64 -14.55 -4.07
CA ARG A 138 -5.94 -14.86 -4.69
C ARG A 138 -6.91 -15.53 -3.71
N GLN A 139 -6.42 -16.47 -2.91
CA GLN A 139 -7.23 -17.16 -1.89
C GLN A 139 -7.61 -16.27 -0.72
N ALA A 140 -6.73 -15.35 -0.32
CA ALA A 140 -6.93 -14.43 0.80
C ALA A 140 -7.70 -13.16 0.42
N SER A 141 -7.78 -12.83 -0.87
CA SER A 141 -8.41 -11.60 -1.35
C SER A 141 -9.90 -11.58 -1.00
N LYS A 142 -10.36 -10.41 -0.54
CA LYS A 142 -11.75 -10.18 -0.16
C LYS A 142 -12.53 -9.57 -1.34
N PRO A 143 -13.85 -9.82 -1.46
CA PRO A 143 -14.67 -9.20 -2.48
C PRO A 143 -14.55 -7.67 -2.49
N GLY A 144 -14.28 -7.11 -3.67
CA GLY A 144 -14.20 -5.67 -3.87
C GLY A 144 -12.87 -5.02 -3.45
N VAL A 145 -11.88 -5.79 -3.01
CA VAL A 145 -10.52 -5.25 -2.77
C VAL A 145 -9.81 -5.06 -4.11
N ARG A 146 -9.36 -3.83 -4.34
CA ARG A 146 -8.50 -3.47 -5.48
C ARG A 146 -7.06 -3.31 -5.00
N LEU A 147 -6.12 -3.97 -5.67
CA LEU A 147 -4.71 -3.97 -5.30
C LEU A 147 -3.91 -3.16 -6.32
N PHE A 148 -3.35 -2.04 -5.86
CA PHE A 148 -2.45 -1.18 -6.64
C PHE A 148 -1.02 -1.44 -6.21
N THR A 149 -0.13 -1.68 -7.17
CA THR A 149 1.27 -1.97 -6.89
C THR A 149 2.16 -0.88 -7.46
N PHE A 150 3.15 -0.45 -6.67
CA PHE A 150 4.16 0.51 -7.06
C PHE A 150 5.55 -0.11 -6.90
N GLY A 151 6.21 -0.34 -8.03
CA GLY A 151 7.60 -0.76 -8.04
C GLY A 151 8.52 0.46 -7.97
N VAL A 152 9.42 0.51 -6.99
CA VAL A 152 10.32 1.65 -6.74
C VAL A 152 11.75 1.27 -7.13
N GLY A 153 12.30 1.91 -8.15
CA GLY A 153 13.65 1.60 -8.66
C GLY A 153 13.65 0.63 -9.84
N TYR A 154 14.81 0.04 -10.13
CA TYR A 154 15.01 -0.78 -11.34
C TYR A 154 14.91 -2.29 -11.09
N ASP A 155 15.17 -2.76 -9.87
CA ASP A 155 15.33 -4.19 -9.55
C ASP A 155 14.03 -4.86 -9.06
N VAL A 156 12.88 -4.35 -9.49
CA VAL A 156 11.57 -4.87 -9.10
C VAL A 156 11.13 -6.08 -9.92
N ASN A 157 10.40 -7.00 -9.29
CA ASN A 157 9.73 -8.09 -9.99
C ASN A 157 8.45 -7.60 -10.67
N THR A 158 8.59 -7.04 -11.88
CA THR A 158 7.45 -6.50 -12.63
C THR A 158 6.39 -7.57 -12.90
N ALA A 159 6.78 -8.80 -13.20
CA ALA A 159 5.84 -9.90 -13.47
C ALA A 159 4.97 -10.22 -12.24
N LEU A 160 5.53 -10.17 -11.02
CA LEU A 160 4.78 -10.34 -9.79
C LEU A 160 3.81 -9.18 -9.56
N LEU A 161 4.30 -7.93 -9.66
CA LEU A 161 3.50 -6.75 -9.39
C LEU A 161 2.36 -6.57 -10.38
N ASP A 162 2.63 -6.73 -11.68
CA ASP A 162 1.61 -6.68 -12.74
C ASP A 162 0.50 -7.70 -12.50
N LYS A 163 0.87 -8.93 -12.17
CA LYS A 163 -0.09 -10.01 -11.99
C LYS A 163 -0.91 -9.84 -10.71
N LEU A 164 -0.30 -9.41 -9.62
CA LEU A 164 -1.01 -9.07 -8.37
C LEU A 164 -2.06 -7.98 -8.61
N ALA A 165 -1.69 -6.90 -9.31
CA ALA A 165 -2.61 -5.81 -9.62
C ALA A 165 -3.73 -6.26 -10.56
N ALA A 166 -3.40 -6.92 -11.68
CA ALA A 166 -4.36 -7.36 -12.69
C ALA A 166 -5.41 -8.34 -12.13
N GLU A 167 -4.98 -9.31 -11.33
CA GLU A 167 -5.90 -10.30 -10.73
C GLU A 167 -6.80 -9.73 -9.62
N ASN A 168 -6.44 -8.56 -9.06
CA ASN A 168 -7.20 -7.90 -8.01
C ASN A 168 -7.78 -6.54 -8.46
N GLY A 169 -8.07 -6.36 -9.74
CA GLY A 169 -8.78 -5.22 -10.28
C GLY A 169 -8.10 -3.86 -10.07
N GLY A 170 -6.80 -3.85 -9.87
CA GLY A 170 -5.97 -2.66 -9.72
C GLY A 170 -5.05 -2.43 -10.91
N VAL A 171 -4.03 -1.63 -10.69
CA VAL A 171 -3.01 -1.27 -11.70
C VAL A 171 -1.63 -1.34 -11.05
N ALA A 172 -0.64 -1.76 -11.82
CA ALA A 172 0.76 -1.66 -11.46
C ALA A 172 1.37 -0.40 -12.10
N ASP A 173 2.16 0.32 -11.34
CA ASP A 173 2.99 1.43 -11.86
C ASP A 173 4.42 1.31 -11.33
N TYR A 174 5.36 1.88 -12.06
CA TYR A 174 6.78 1.80 -11.76
C TYR A 174 7.37 3.20 -11.69
N VAL A 175 8.19 3.43 -10.67
CA VAL A 175 8.78 4.73 -10.39
C VAL A 175 10.29 4.63 -10.50
N GLU A 176 10.83 5.26 -11.52
CA GLU A 176 12.28 5.36 -11.66
C GLU A 176 12.89 6.27 -10.57
N PRO A 177 14.19 6.10 -10.22
CA PRO A 177 14.83 6.90 -9.17
C PRO A 177 14.73 8.41 -9.37
N LYS A 178 14.51 8.89 -10.59
CA LYS A 178 14.38 10.32 -10.92
C LYS A 178 12.92 10.82 -10.95
N GLU A 179 11.95 9.93 -10.90
CA GLU A 179 10.54 10.28 -10.94
C GLU A 179 9.99 10.56 -9.54
N ASP A 180 8.85 11.27 -9.51
CA ASP A 180 8.14 11.60 -8.28
C ASP A 180 7.01 10.60 -8.03
N LEU A 181 7.16 9.80 -6.99
CA LEU A 181 6.17 8.79 -6.59
C LEU A 181 4.86 9.44 -6.10
N GLU A 182 4.92 10.65 -5.52
CA GLU A 182 3.73 11.38 -5.06
C GLU A 182 2.79 11.68 -6.23
N VAL A 183 3.34 12.10 -7.37
CA VAL A 183 2.57 12.37 -8.59
C VAL A 183 1.87 11.10 -9.08
N LYS A 184 2.55 9.96 -9.05
CA LYS A 184 1.96 8.68 -9.48
C LYS A 184 0.86 8.20 -8.53
N VAL A 185 1.08 8.28 -7.23
CA VAL A 185 0.07 7.91 -6.23
C VAL A 185 -1.15 8.85 -6.28
N SER A 186 -0.98 10.12 -6.67
CA SER A 186 -2.09 11.07 -6.78
C SER A 186 -3.08 10.76 -7.90
N ASN A 187 -2.69 9.93 -8.86
CA ASN A 187 -3.54 9.56 -10.00
C ASN A 187 -4.48 8.37 -9.71
N PHE A 188 -4.46 7.82 -8.51
CA PHE A 188 -5.28 6.71 -8.04
C PHE A 188 -6.22 7.14 -6.91
#